data_74e6ba4e4852ef9e7517beb502f7b2e5
#
_entry.id   74e6ba4e4852ef9e7517beb502f7b2e5
#
_cell.length_a   1.000
_cell.length_b   1.000
_cell.length_c   1.000
_cell.angle_alpha   90.00
_cell.angle_beta   90.00
_cell.angle_gamma   90.00
#
_symmetry.space_group_name_H-M   'P 1'
#
loop_
_entity.id
_entity.type
_entity.pdbx_description
1 polymer ?
#
loop_
_entity_poly.entity_id
_entity_poly.type
_entity_poly.pdbx_seq_one_letter_code
_entity_poly.pdbx_strand_id
1 'polypeptide(L)'
;MFTSFHPMKWLFALLLVLFIPSFAWANSLTIVHVDPPDAGTPAEEANISVYFDLRQGDQMAITGINQDNCSLFFEGKQPEVIKHEVVKFNEGNRGVGVLFIFPVAKNYTEDSFGIRATLSTLVQLFNRDIDMLNAIPYDISGTPVGWTKASESTLSRALGEMKTTEVLEPNLFASFQPAISVLDNLANVDQKYVVIISDAEGAIVGNQERALQLIGAFTDQLKKSHITPIVVGYSPDGAAAMTNVSLIKRIATNTGGPYFQAESLSSFQQVIQRDVFNYIFDQYIYRATLKMDGDNYLDPGKYTVQLVVKTNNSEDKATYKITWPELKKNLTWLWILIGSLVLVGGIVAAVIIVRRRMGDNEPEIDDTEPQDVCCPTCGKVLPLQLYGFNGEFCLSGGLPDCPYYKMPDRGKIQITRGPMADTTFFIKKDMTTIGSYPENDIFLADKTVSRKHAAIKTDEGKRYEIRDFGSANGLYINNEKIERKFLKDGDLIRFGTVETVFKLK
;
A
#
# COMPACT_ATOMS: atom_id res chain seq x y z
N MET A 1 -79.24 -17.75 -22.58
CA MET A 1 -78.69 -18.08 -21.29
C MET A 1 -77.27 -17.54 -21.29
N PHE A 2 -77.08 -16.40 -20.62
CA PHE A 2 -75.79 -15.71 -20.55
C PHE A 2 -75.01 -16.26 -19.37
N THR A 3 -73.78 -16.79 -19.60
CA THR A 3 -72.86 -17.13 -18.53
C THR A 3 -71.83 -16.02 -18.42
N SER A 4 -71.81 -15.40 -17.26
CA SER A 4 -70.97 -14.29 -16.87
C SER A 4 -69.51 -14.65 -16.86
N PHE A 5 -68.70 -13.92 -17.63
CA PHE A 5 -67.21 -13.90 -17.52
C PHE A 5 -66.83 -13.06 -16.31
N HIS A 6 -66.11 -13.63 -15.36
CA HIS A 6 -65.55 -12.93 -14.25
C HIS A 6 -64.12 -12.47 -14.60
N PRO A 7 -63.82 -11.17 -14.79
CA PRO A 7 -62.48 -10.66 -15.14
C PRO A 7 -61.55 -10.58 -13.98
N MET A 8 -61.95 -10.98 -12.77
CA MET A 8 -61.17 -10.74 -11.54
C MET A 8 -60.11 -11.81 -11.19
N LYS A 9 -60.13 -12.93 -11.91
CA LYS A 9 -59.09 -13.99 -11.68
C LYS A 9 -57.80 -13.80 -12.43
N TRP A 10 -57.77 -12.95 -13.45
CA TRP A 10 -56.54 -12.67 -14.21
C TRP A 10 -55.73 -11.49 -13.64
N LEU A 11 -56.34 -10.61 -12.86
CA LEU A 11 -55.63 -9.52 -12.20
C LEU A 11 -54.72 -10.00 -11.05
N PHE A 12 -55.09 -11.10 -10.37
CA PHE A 12 -54.27 -11.70 -9.32
C PHE A 12 -53.08 -12.50 -9.86
N ALA A 13 -53.19 -13.06 -11.06
CA ALA A 13 -52.08 -13.76 -11.70
C ALA A 13 -51.02 -12.80 -12.28
N LEU A 14 -51.40 -11.57 -12.68
CA LEU A 14 -50.47 -10.56 -13.20
C LEU A 14 -49.74 -9.79 -12.09
N LEU A 15 -50.31 -9.73 -10.89
CA LEU A 15 -49.69 -9.09 -9.72
C LEU A 15 -48.67 -9.99 -8.98
N LEU A 16 -48.70 -11.31 -9.23
CA LEU A 16 -47.76 -12.27 -8.61
C LEU A 16 -46.47 -12.41 -9.41
N VAL A 17 -46.40 -11.90 -10.65
CA VAL A 17 -45.18 -11.93 -11.48
C VAL A 17 -44.30 -10.70 -11.28
N LEU A 18 -44.78 -9.65 -10.57
CA LEU A 18 -44.03 -8.42 -10.33
C LEU A 18 -43.31 -8.33 -8.94
N PHE A 19 -43.46 -9.34 -8.11
CA PHE A 19 -42.69 -9.51 -6.90
C PHE A 19 -41.76 -10.73 -7.04
N ILE A 20 -40.88 -10.73 -8.02
CA ILE A 20 -39.62 -11.41 -7.84
C ILE A 20 -38.82 -10.44 -6.90
N PRO A 21 -38.65 -10.78 -5.62
CA PRO A 21 -37.66 -10.02 -4.84
C PRO A 21 -36.40 -10.14 -5.67
N SER A 22 -35.90 -9.01 -6.14
CA SER A 22 -34.52 -8.94 -6.53
C SER A 22 -33.72 -9.37 -5.27
N PHE A 23 -33.34 -10.63 -5.22
CA PHE A 23 -32.31 -11.07 -4.28
C PHE A 23 -31.07 -10.27 -4.67
N ALA A 24 -30.98 -9.05 -4.17
CA ALA A 24 -29.74 -8.36 -4.11
C ALA A 24 -28.84 -9.26 -3.27
N TRP A 25 -27.91 -9.92 -3.90
CA TRP A 25 -26.90 -10.70 -3.21
C TRP A 25 -26.23 -9.73 -2.25
N ALA A 26 -26.35 -10.01 -0.95
CA ALA A 26 -25.71 -9.18 0.06
C ALA A 26 -24.21 -9.21 -0.17
N ASN A 27 -23.59 -8.06 -0.13
CA ASN A 27 -22.13 -7.98 -0.14
C ASN A 27 -21.58 -8.52 1.17
N SER A 28 -20.38 -9.06 1.12
CA SER A 28 -19.64 -9.53 2.28
C SER A 28 -18.29 -8.82 2.30
N LEU A 29 -18.08 -7.98 3.29
CA LEU A 29 -16.79 -7.35 3.58
C LEU A 29 -16.12 -8.12 4.72
N THR A 30 -14.88 -8.54 4.50
CA THR A 30 -14.06 -9.20 5.51
C THR A 30 -12.70 -8.52 5.60
N ILE A 31 -12.29 -8.11 6.81
CA ILE A 31 -10.90 -7.71 7.04
C ILE A 31 -10.11 -8.98 7.28
N VAL A 32 -9.15 -9.24 6.40
CA VAL A 32 -8.26 -10.41 6.45
C VAL A 32 -7.14 -10.18 7.44
N HIS A 33 -6.55 -9.00 7.40
CA HIS A 33 -5.44 -8.62 8.28
C HIS A 33 -5.32 -7.10 8.39
N VAL A 34 -4.66 -6.63 9.46
CA VAL A 34 -4.31 -5.22 9.64
C VAL A 34 -2.85 -5.14 10.10
N ASP A 35 -2.03 -4.41 9.34
CA ASP A 35 -0.69 -4.01 9.76
C ASP A 35 -0.77 -2.68 10.48
N PRO A 36 -0.58 -2.64 11.80
CA PRO A 36 -0.37 -1.38 12.51
C PRO A 36 1.00 -0.78 12.15
N PRO A 37 1.28 0.48 12.50
CA PRO A 37 2.63 1.03 12.39
C PRO A 37 3.65 0.20 13.17
N ASP A 38 4.91 0.22 12.75
CA ASP A 38 5.98 -0.43 13.49
C ASP A 38 6.24 0.28 14.82
N ALA A 39 6.61 -0.49 15.84
CA ALA A 39 6.96 0.05 17.14
C ALA A 39 8.13 1.05 17.02
N GLY A 40 7.96 2.22 17.64
CA GLY A 40 8.94 3.30 17.59
C GLY A 40 8.96 4.11 16.30
N THR A 41 8.00 3.91 15.38
CA THR A 41 7.76 4.83 14.26
C THR A 41 7.40 6.22 14.78
N PRO A 42 7.87 7.31 14.13
CA PRO A 42 7.40 8.66 14.46
C PRO A 42 5.86 8.76 14.30
N ALA A 43 5.21 9.45 15.24
CA ALA A 43 3.75 9.59 15.20
C ALA A 43 3.23 10.27 13.92
N GLU A 44 4.05 11.13 13.31
CA GLU A 44 3.75 11.82 12.04
C GLU A 44 3.78 10.87 10.83
N GLU A 45 4.36 9.66 10.98
CA GLU A 45 4.49 8.64 9.93
C GLU A 45 3.72 7.36 10.27
N ALA A 46 2.66 7.47 11.09
CA ALA A 46 1.85 6.32 11.50
C ALA A 46 1.09 5.72 10.32
N ASN A 47 1.73 4.80 9.61
CA ASN A 47 1.14 4.11 8.47
C ASN A 47 0.40 2.85 8.93
N ILE A 48 -0.81 2.67 8.45
CA ILE A 48 -1.61 1.46 8.66
C ILE A 48 -1.98 0.85 7.31
N SER A 49 -1.98 -0.48 7.24
CA SER A 49 -2.47 -1.21 6.06
C SER A 49 -3.57 -2.17 6.48
N VAL A 50 -4.74 -2.04 5.87
CA VAL A 50 -5.90 -2.91 6.11
C VAL A 50 -6.11 -3.77 4.87
N TYR A 51 -5.90 -5.07 5.02
CA TYR A 51 -6.12 -6.07 3.98
C TYR A 51 -7.57 -6.52 4.07
N PHE A 52 -8.31 -6.39 2.99
CA PHE A 52 -9.72 -6.73 2.99
C PHE A 52 -10.19 -7.40 1.70
N ASP A 53 -11.21 -8.20 1.84
CA ASP A 53 -11.92 -8.87 0.77
C ASP A 53 -13.37 -8.36 0.73
N LEU A 54 -13.85 -7.97 -0.44
CA LEU A 54 -15.22 -7.50 -0.66
C LEU A 54 -15.83 -8.29 -1.81
N ARG A 55 -16.87 -9.07 -1.50
CA ARG A 55 -17.52 -9.96 -2.46
C ARG A 55 -19.00 -9.73 -2.52
N GLN A 56 -19.57 -9.99 -3.69
CA GLN A 56 -21.00 -10.07 -3.90
C GLN A 56 -21.42 -11.54 -3.88
N GLY A 57 -22.24 -11.93 -2.92
CA GLY A 57 -22.48 -13.33 -2.63
C GLY A 57 -21.20 -14.03 -2.16
N ASP A 58 -21.09 -15.34 -2.36
CA ASP A 58 -19.97 -16.10 -1.80
C ASP A 58 -18.72 -16.13 -2.70
N GLN A 59 -18.74 -15.56 -3.90
CA GLN A 59 -17.69 -15.88 -4.87
C GLN A 59 -17.17 -14.73 -5.73
N MET A 60 -17.93 -13.68 -6.01
CA MET A 60 -17.50 -12.63 -6.94
C MET A 60 -16.87 -11.44 -6.22
N ALA A 61 -15.58 -11.20 -6.46
CA ALA A 61 -14.93 -9.98 -5.99
C ALA A 61 -15.57 -8.74 -6.62
N ILE A 62 -15.88 -7.74 -5.79
CA ILE A 62 -16.32 -6.43 -6.27
C ILE A 62 -15.11 -5.66 -6.72
N THR A 63 -15.11 -5.22 -7.98
CA THR A 63 -13.98 -4.50 -8.58
C THR A 63 -14.22 -2.98 -8.59
N GLY A 64 -13.14 -2.21 -8.81
CA GLY A 64 -13.22 -0.75 -8.94
C GLY A 64 -13.28 0.00 -7.61
N ILE A 65 -12.93 -0.64 -6.50
CA ILE A 65 -12.81 0.01 -5.20
C ILE A 65 -11.56 0.91 -5.20
N ASN A 66 -11.74 2.14 -4.76
CA ASN A 66 -10.69 3.14 -4.61
C ASN A 66 -10.74 3.77 -3.19
N GLN A 67 -9.83 4.68 -2.90
CA GLN A 67 -9.72 5.31 -1.58
C GLN A 67 -11.00 6.04 -1.15
N ASP A 68 -11.76 6.64 -2.07
CA ASP A 68 -12.97 7.41 -1.76
C ASP A 68 -14.13 6.52 -1.30
N ASN A 69 -14.05 5.23 -1.62
CA ASN A 69 -15.00 4.23 -1.16
C ASN A 69 -14.75 3.80 0.29
N CYS A 70 -13.56 4.01 0.84
CA CYS A 70 -13.11 3.43 2.10
C CYS A 70 -13.05 4.47 3.22
N SER A 71 -13.54 4.08 4.41
CA SER A 71 -13.42 4.88 5.64
C SER A 71 -12.96 3.99 6.79
N LEU A 72 -11.98 4.47 7.56
CA LEU A 72 -11.38 3.75 8.68
C LEU A 72 -11.85 4.36 10.01
N PHE A 73 -12.11 3.52 11.01
CA PHE A 73 -12.50 3.93 12.34
C PHE A 73 -11.74 3.13 13.40
N PHE A 74 -11.42 3.77 14.52
CA PHE A 74 -10.88 3.16 15.73
C PHE A 74 -11.86 3.36 16.87
N GLU A 75 -12.36 2.28 17.49
CA GLU A 75 -13.37 2.33 18.55
C GLU A 75 -14.54 3.29 18.22
N GLY A 76 -14.95 3.29 16.94
CA GLY A 76 -16.05 4.13 16.43
C GLY A 76 -15.67 5.59 16.11
N LYS A 77 -14.43 6.02 16.36
CA LYS A 77 -13.94 7.35 15.99
C LYS A 77 -13.17 7.27 14.67
N GLN A 78 -13.44 8.21 13.78
CA GLN A 78 -12.69 8.34 12.52
C GLN A 78 -11.41 9.15 12.78
N PRO A 79 -10.21 8.59 12.51
CA PRO A 79 -8.96 9.33 12.63
C PRO A 79 -8.83 10.37 11.51
N GLU A 80 -8.01 11.37 11.73
CA GLU A 80 -7.61 12.27 10.65
C GLU A 80 -6.59 11.54 9.75
N VAL A 81 -6.91 11.41 8.46
CA VAL A 81 -6.08 10.72 7.48
C VAL A 81 -5.35 11.76 6.64
N ILE A 82 -4.01 11.75 6.68
CA ILE A 82 -3.16 12.66 5.89
C ILE A 82 -3.12 12.22 4.43
N LYS A 83 -2.95 10.92 4.22
CA LYS A 83 -2.85 10.30 2.89
C LYS A 83 -3.45 8.90 2.94
N HIS A 84 -4.15 8.51 1.90
CA HIS A 84 -4.63 7.14 1.75
C HIS A 84 -4.65 6.71 0.28
N GLU A 85 -4.60 5.41 0.08
CA GLU A 85 -4.72 4.75 -1.23
C GLU A 85 -5.34 3.36 -1.06
N VAL A 86 -5.94 2.86 -2.13
CA VAL A 86 -6.36 1.46 -2.24
C VAL A 86 -5.59 0.82 -3.38
N VAL A 87 -4.91 -0.26 -3.09
CA VAL A 87 -4.14 -1.05 -4.07
C VAL A 87 -4.58 -2.49 -4.07
N LYS A 88 -4.24 -3.24 -5.09
CA LYS A 88 -4.49 -4.68 -5.15
C LYS A 88 -3.56 -5.44 -4.20
N PHE A 89 -4.02 -6.60 -3.72
CA PHE A 89 -3.28 -7.43 -2.77
C PHE A 89 -1.89 -7.85 -3.30
N ASN A 90 -1.77 -8.12 -4.59
CA ASN A 90 -0.50 -8.49 -5.22
C ASN A 90 0.56 -7.38 -5.22
N GLU A 91 0.18 -6.14 -4.95
CA GLU A 91 1.07 -5.00 -4.75
C GLU A 91 1.54 -4.85 -3.29
N GLY A 92 1.11 -5.74 -2.42
CA GLY A 92 1.45 -5.77 -1.00
C GLY A 92 2.72 -6.54 -0.69
N ASN A 93 3.20 -6.39 0.54
CA ASN A 93 4.40 -7.06 1.05
C ASN A 93 4.09 -8.36 1.82
N ARG A 94 2.82 -8.82 1.80
CA ARG A 94 2.38 -10.03 2.48
C ARG A 94 2.21 -11.17 1.52
N GLY A 95 2.79 -12.32 1.86
CA GLY A 95 2.72 -13.53 1.05
C GLY A 95 1.51 -14.40 1.38
N VAL A 96 1.17 -15.26 0.43
CA VAL A 96 0.19 -16.32 0.61
C VAL A 96 0.87 -17.68 0.67
N GLY A 97 0.33 -18.58 1.50
CA GLY A 97 0.67 -19.99 1.49
C GLY A 97 -0.44 -20.79 0.80
N VAL A 98 -0.16 -21.43 -0.32
CA VAL A 98 -1.16 -22.20 -1.05
C VAL A 98 -0.75 -23.67 -1.14
N LEU A 99 -1.60 -24.54 -0.62
CA LEU A 99 -1.44 -25.97 -0.69
C LEU A 99 -2.46 -26.57 -1.65
N PHE A 100 -2.00 -27.26 -2.68
CA PHE A 100 -2.86 -27.97 -3.63
C PHE A 100 -3.01 -29.44 -3.24
N ILE A 101 -4.25 -29.93 -3.10
CA ILE A 101 -4.58 -31.34 -2.94
C ILE A 101 -5.28 -31.80 -4.22
N PHE A 102 -4.72 -32.77 -4.91
CA PHE A 102 -5.23 -33.21 -6.21
C PHE A 102 -4.99 -34.72 -6.47
N PRO A 103 -5.82 -35.37 -7.32
CA PRO A 103 -5.73 -36.79 -7.57
C PRO A 103 -4.57 -37.16 -8.50
N VAL A 104 -3.93 -38.31 -8.25
CA VAL A 104 -2.90 -38.93 -9.11
C VAL A 104 -3.14 -40.41 -9.38
N ALA A 105 -4.32 -40.90 -9.08
CA ALA A 105 -4.67 -42.29 -9.23
C ALA A 105 -4.91 -42.71 -10.69
N LYS A 106 -4.90 -44.03 -10.95
CA LYS A 106 -5.01 -44.61 -12.28
C LYS A 106 -6.33 -44.35 -12.99
N ASN A 107 -7.44 -44.27 -12.29
CA ASN A 107 -8.75 -43.90 -12.82
C ASN A 107 -8.81 -42.46 -13.38
N TYR A 108 -7.85 -41.60 -13.04
CA TYR A 108 -7.66 -40.27 -13.62
C TYR A 108 -6.57 -40.21 -14.69
N THR A 109 -6.15 -41.34 -15.31
CA THR A 109 -4.94 -41.40 -16.12
C THR A 109 -4.96 -40.42 -17.30
N GLU A 110 -6.10 -40.24 -17.98
CA GLU A 110 -6.22 -39.33 -19.10
C GLU A 110 -6.20 -37.86 -18.64
N ASP A 111 -6.83 -37.54 -17.52
CA ASP A 111 -6.93 -36.18 -17.00
C ASP A 111 -5.77 -35.83 -16.05
N SER A 112 -5.15 -36.81 -15.42
CA SER A 112 -4.07 -36.62 -14.46
C SER A 112 -2.91 -35.75 -15.01
N PHE A 113 -2.56 -35.99 -16.26
CA PHE A 113 -1.56 -35.13 -16.94
C PHE A 113 -2.07 -33.70 -17.13
N GLY A 114 -3.31 -33.56 -17.59
CA GLY A 114 -3.96 -32.25 -17.79
C GLY A 114 -4.12 -31.47 -16.50
N ILE A 115 -4.50 -32.14 -15.40
CA ILE A 115 -4.60 -31.53 -14.05
C ILE A 115 -3.21 -31.00 -13.63
N ARG A 116 -2.16 -31.81 -13.70
CA ARG A 116 -0.80 -31.42 -13.32
C ARG A 116 -0.25 -30.29 -14.21
N ALA A 117 -0.49 -30.37 -15.52
CA ALA A 117 -0.11 -29.31 -16.45
C ALA A 117 -0.80 -27.99 -16.14
N THR A 118 -2.11 -28.03 -15.81
CA THR A 118 -2.88 -26.87 -15.41
C THR A 118 -2.36 -26.27 -14.09
N LEU A 119 -2.09 -27.10 -13.08
CA LEU A 119 -1.51 -26.64 -11.83
C LEU A 119 -0.10 -26.09 -12.03
N SER A 120 0.72 -26.71 -12.87
CA SER A 120 2.05 -26.19 -13.23
C SER A 120 1.96 -24.81 -13.88
N THR A 121 0.96 -24.57 -14.72
CA THR A 121 0.70 -23.24 -15.32
C THR A 121 0.22 -22.24 -14.27
N LEU A 122 -0.68 -22.65 -13.38
CA LEU A 122 -1.13 -21.80 -12.27
C LEU A 122 0.04 -21.38 -11.38
N VAL A 123 0.91 -22.33 -10.99
CA VAL A 123 2.10 -22.08 -10.17
C VAL A 123 2.99 -21.00 -10.80
N GLN A 124 3.10 -20.95 -12.13
CA GLN A 124 3.88 -19.92 -12.82
C GLN A 124 3.25 -18.52 -12.79
N LEU A 125 1.95 -18.41 -12.49
CA LEU A 125 1.28 -17.11 -12.30
C LEU A 125 1.62 -16.49 -10.94
N PHE A 126 1.99 -17.30 -9.96
CA PHE A 126 2.54 -16.84 -8.69
C PHE A 126 4.02 -16.50 -8.91
N ASN A 127 4.36 -15.25 -8.93
CA ASN A 127 5.71 -14.79 -9.29
C ASN A 127 6.41 -14.01 -8.17
N ARG A 128 5.83 -13.95 -6.97
CA ARG A 128 6.38 -13.20 -5.84
C ARG A 128 7.23 -14.10 -4.96
N ASP A 129 8.40 -13.64 -4.56
CA ASP A 129 9.33 -14.35 -3.67
C ASP A 129 8.78 -14.61 -2.26
N ILE A 130 7.70 -13.91 -1.91
CA ILE A 130 7.04 -14.00 -0.61
C ILE A 130 5.91 -15.04 -0.59
N ASP A 131 5.47 -15.53 -1.74
CA ASP A 131 4.43 -16.55 -1.83
C ASP A 131 5.04 -17.95 -1.73
N MET A 132 4.39 -18.81 -0.94
CA MET A 132 4.82 -20.18 -0.67
C MET A 132 3.82 -21.18 -1.23
N LEU A 133 4.30 -22.10 -2.03
CA LEU A 133 3.47 -23.12 -2.70
C LEU A 133 3.89 -24.51 -2.30
N ASN A 134 2.90 -25.40 -2.13
CA ASN A 134 3.10 -26.81 -1.86
C ASN A 134 1.99 -27.64 -2.52
N ALA A 135 2.20 -28.94 -2.66
CA ALA A 135 1.21 -29.86 -3.20
C ALA A 135 1.19 -31.18 -2.45
N ILE A 136 0.01 -31.74 -2.31
CA ILE A 136 -0.23 -33.11 -1.83
C ILE A 136 -0.97 -33.85 -2.93
N PRO A 137 -0.26 -34.67 -3.72
CA PRO A 137 -0.93 -35.62 -4.58
C PRO A 137 -1.59 -36.68 -3.69
N TYR A 138 -2.90 -36.82 -3.73
CA TYR A 138 -3.54 -37.82 -2.91
C TYR A 138 -3.63 -39.16 -3.65
N ASP A 139 -3.02 -40.11 -3.04
CA ASP A 139 -3.16 -41.57 -3.28
C ASP A 139 -3.59 -42.24 -1.96
N ILE A 140 -2.86 -43.20 -1.51
CA ILE A 140 -3.08 -43.82 -0.18
C ILE A 140 -2.39 -43.02 0.94
N SER A 141 -1.25 -42.37 0.65
CA SER A 141 -0.34 -41.81 1.68
C SER A 141 -0.53 -40.30 1.93
N GLY A 142 -0.99 -39.55 0.95
CA GLY A 142 -1.17 -38.11 1.06
C GLY A 142 0.13 -37.36 1.43
N THR A 143 1.27 -37.73 0.80
CA THR A 143 2.58 -37.17 1.16
C THR A 143 2.82 -35.80 0.50
N PRO A 144 3.15 -34.72 1.28
CA PRO A 144 3.46 -33.40 0.73
C PRO A 144 4.76 -33.40 -0.10
N VAL A 145 4.78 -32.60 -1.18
CA VAL A 145 5.97 -32.36 -2.00
C VAL A 145 7.00 -31.53 -1.23
N GLY A 146 6.56 -30.55 -0.47
CA GLY A 146 7.38 -29.59 0.28
C GLY A 146 7.12 -28.15 -0.15
N TRP A 147 7.33 -27.21 0.77
CA TRP A 147 7.15 -25.79 0.50
C TRP A 147 8.26 -25.26 -0.41
N THR A 148 7.88 -24.52 -1.42
CA THR A 148 8.79 -23.79 -2.33
C THR A 148 8.32 -22.36 -2.50
N LYS A 149 9.25 -21.44 -2.77
CA LYS A 149 8.86 -20.08 -3.16
C LYS A 149 8.18 -20.10 -4.53
N ALA A 150 7.18 -19.26 -4.70
CA ALA A 150 6.43 -19.18 -5.94
C ALA A 150 7.28 -18.76 -7.16
N SER A 151 8.30 -17.93 -6.93
CA SER A 151 9.29 -17.53 -7.96
C SER A 151 10.21 -18.69 -8.42
N GLU A 152 10.25 -19.79 -7.65
CA GLU A 152 11.07 -20.96 -8.00
C GLU A 152 10.30 -21.94 -8.87
N SER A 153 10.90 -22.47 -9.92
CA SER A 153 10.28 -23.49 -10.76
C SER A 153 10.22 -24.89 -10.14
N THR A 154 10.58 -25.03 -8.88
CA THR A 154 10.71 -26.32 -8.18
C THR A 154 9.40 -27.10 -8.13
N LEU A 155 8.30 -26.46 -7.70
CA LEU A 155 7.00 -27.13 -7.67
C LEU A 155 6.46 -27.43 -9.05
N SER A 156 6.59 -26.52 -10.00
CA SER A 156 6.18 -26.73 -11.40
C SER A 156 6.92 -27.93 -12.02
N ARG A 157 8.22 -28.07 -11.75
CA ARG A 157 9.01 -29.22 -12.18
C ARG A 157 8.55 -30.51 -11.52
N ALA A 158 8.36 -30.50 -10.18
CA ALA A 158 7.88 -31.66 -9.44
C ALA A 158 6.53 -32.17 -9.96
N LEU A 159 5.60 -31.26 -10.28
CA LEU A 159 4.31 -31.59 -10.88
C LEU A 159 4.46 -32.24 -12.27
N GLY A 160 5.41 -31.75 -13.10
CA GLY A 160 5.68 -32.30 -14.43
C GLY A 160 6.32 -33.69 -14.40
N GLU A 161 7.18 -33.95 -13.42
CA GLU A 161 7.91 -35.25 -13.27
C GLU A 161 7.10 -36.32 -12.51
N MET A 162 5.98 -35.92 -11.87
CA MET A 162 5.14 -36.81 -11.07
C MET A 162 4.49 -37.90 -11.93
N LYS A 163 4.54 -39.13 -11.47
CA LYS A 163 3.94 -40.28 -12.16
C LYS A 163 2.55 -40.57 -11.59
N THR A 164 1.65 -41.04 -12.42
CA THR A 164 0.36 -41.57 -12.01
C THR A 164 0.60 -42.84 -11.18
N THR A 165 -0.12 -42.98 -10.07
CA THR A 165 -0.01 -44.15 -9.18
C THR A 165 -0.95 -45.25 -9.64
N GLU A 166 -0.56 -46.55 -9.40
CA GLU A 166 -1.38 -47.73 -9.69
C GLU A 166 -2.57 -47.91 -8.70
N VAL A 167 -2.81 -46.93 -7.82
CA VAL A 167 -3.90 -46.95 -6.87
C VAL A 167 -5.23 -46.82 -7.57
N LEU A 168 -6.13 -47.76 -7.33
CA LEU A 168 -7.47 -47.79 -7.90
C LEU A 168 -8.49 -46.97 -7.08
N GLU A 169 -8.29 -46.89 -5.77
CA GLU A 169 -9.17 -46.17 -4.84
C GLU A 169 -8.36 -45.14 -4.04
N PRO A 170 -8.20 -43.92 -4.55
CA PRO A 170 -7.48 -42.88 -3.86
C PRO A 170 -8.23 -42.38 -2.63
N ASN A 171 -7.52 -42.13 -1.55
CA ASN A 171 -8.11 -41.71 -0.28
C ASN A 171 -7.87 -40.20 -0.05
N LEU A 172 -8.81 -39.37 -0.46
CA LEU A 172 -8.76 -37.91 -0.23
C LEU A 172 -8.57 -37.56 1.25
N PHE A 173 -9.24 -38.29 2.16
CA PHE A 173 -9.18 -38.02 3.60
C PHE A 173 -7.80 -38.26 4.23
N ALA A 174 -6.97 -39.11 3.60
CA ALA A 174 -5.58 -39.31 4.02
C ALA A 174 -4.74 -38.04 3.90
N SER A 175 -5.13 -37.08 3.01
CA SER A 175 -4.45 -35.81 2.82
C SER A 175 -4.82 -34.75 3.85
N PHE A 176 -5.94 -34.89 4.58
CA PHE A 176 -6.48 -33.82 5.42
C PHE A 176 -5.57 -33.49 6.60
N GLN A 177 -5.12 -34.50 7.32
CA GLN A 177 -4.22 -34.28 8.46
C GLN A 177 -2.83 -33.76 8.04
N PRO A 178 -2.18 -34.33 7.01
CA PRO A 178 -0.96 -33.73 6.44
C PRO A 178 -1.15 -32.30 6.00
N ALA A 179 -2.27 -31.96 5.34
CA ALA A 179 -2.54 -30.60 4.87
C ALA A 179 -2.58 -29.59 6.04
N ILE A 180 -3.31 -29.92 7.11
CA ILE A 180 -3.33 -29.06 8.31
C ILE A 180 -1.93 -28.92 8.89
N SER A 181 -1.21 -30.04 9.06
CA SER A 181 0.13 -30.02 9.66
C SER A 181 1.12 -29.16 8.89
N VAL A 182 1.16 -29.25 7.54
CA VAL A 182 2.10 -28.46 6.74
C VAL A 182 1.70 -26.99 6.69
N LEU A 183 0.40 -26.66 6.71
CA LEU A 183 -0.08 -25.28 6.70
C LEU A 183 0.10 -24.62 8.07
N ASP A 184 -0.13 -25.33 9.17
CA ASP A 184 0.10 -24.79 10.51
C ASP A 184 1.57 -24.44 10.75
N ASN A 185 2.48 -25.30 10.28
CA ASN A 185 3.92 -25.09 10.41
C ASN A 185 4.50 -24.07 9.42
N LEU A 186 3.70 -23.57 8.48
CA LEU A 186 4.16 -22.56 7.54
C LEU A 186 4.26 -21.20 8.24
N ALA A 187 5.49 -20.70 8.35
CA ALA A 187 5.80 -19.37 8.85
C ALA A 187 5.89 -18.33 7.71
N ASN A 188 5.87 -17.05 8.07
CA ASN A 188 6.09 -15.90 7.18
C ASN A 188 5.04 -15.69 6.07
N VAL A 189 3.87 -16.29 6.22
CA VAL A 189 2.70 -15.99 5.40
C VAL A 189 1.50 -15.73 6.30
N ASP A 190 0.65 -14.81 5.89
CA ASP A 190 -0.49 -14.37 6.70
C ASP A 190 -1.79 -15.01 6.26
N GLN A 191 -1.87 -15.33 4.98
CA GLN A 191 -3.03 -15.98 4.39
C GLN A 191 -2.66 -17.40 3.94
N LYS A 192 -3.44 -18.36 4.39
CA LYS A 192 -3.22 -19.77 4.10
C LYS A 192 -4.42 -20.33 3.37
N TYR A 193 -4.17 -20.91 2.21
CA TYR A 193 -5.19 -21.52 1.37
C TYR A 193 -4.91 -23.01 1.18
N VAL A 194 -5.98 -23.81 1.16
CA VAL A 194 -5.93 -25.19 0.70
C VAL A 194 -6.88 -25.33 -0.49
N VAL A 195 -6.32 -25.61 -1.67
CA VAL A 195 -7.08 -25.86 -2.90
C VAL A 195 -7.31 -27.35 -3.03
N ILE A 196 -8.54 -27.79 -2.91
CA ILE A 196 -8.93 -29.22 -2.94
C ILE A 196 -9.58 -29.50 -4.28
N ILE A 197 -8.95 -30.34 -5.09
CA ILE A 197 -9.42 -30.75 -6.40
C ILE A 197 -9.81 -32.22 -6.32
N SER A 198 -11.09 -32.54 -6.50
CA SER A 198 -11.58 -33.91 -6.38
C SER A 198 -12.95 -34.08 -7.05
N ASP A 199 -13.24 -35.27 -7.54
CA ASP A 199 -14.58 -35.75 -7.88
C ASP A 199 -15.30 -36.38 -6.67
N ALA A 200 -14.57 -36.51 -5.55
CA ALA A 200 -14.99 -37.20 -4.33
C ALA A 200 -15.24 -38.71 -4.50
N GLU A 201 -14.81 -39.34 -5.59
CA GLU A 201 -15.03 -40.76 -5.81
C GLU A 201 -14.36 -41.60 -4.70
N GLY A 202 -13.12 -41.30 -4.35
CA GLY A 202 -12.39 -41.95 -3.23
C GLY A 202 -12.85 -41.53 -1.83
N ALA A 203 -13.77 -40.56 -1.70
CA ALA A 203 -14.21 -40.03 -0.42
C ALA A 203 -15.25 -40.92 0.31
N ILE A 204 -15.81 -41.90 -0.38
CA ILE A 204 -16.96 -42.71 0.12
C ILE A 204 -16.57 -44.14 0.38
N VAL A 205 -15.31 -44.44 0.57
CA VAL A 205 -14.92 -45.82 0.92
C VAL A 205 -15.58 -46.23 2.24
N GLY A 206 -16.72 -46.90 2.16
CA GLY A 206 -17.38 -47.69 3.16
C GLY A 206 -18.52 -47.06 3.96
N ASN A 207 -18.61 -45.74 4.19
CA ASN A 207 -19.72 -45.20 4.97
C ASN A 207 -19.83 -43.67 4.85
N GLN A 208 -20.94 -43.18 4.31
CA GLN A 208 -21.22 -41.75 4.16
C GLN A 208 -21.20 -40.97 5.49
N GLU A 209 -21.63 -41.61 6.59
CA GLU A 209 -21.62 -41.02 7.93
C GLU A 209 -20.18 -40.74 8.39
N ARG A 210 -19.27 -41.69 8.17
CA ARG A 210 -17.84 -41.52 8.48
C ARG A 210 -17.21 -40.43 7.62
N ALA A 211 -17.54 -40.33 6.33
CA ALA A 211 -17.08 -39.28 5.45
C ALA A 211 -17.52 -37.90 5.97
N LEU A 212 -18.77 -37.76 6.39
CA LEU A 212 -19.30 -36.52 7.00
C LEU A 212 -18.58 -36.17 8.31
N GLN A 213 -18.27 -37.15 9.17
CA GLN A 213 -17.50 -36.92 10.40
C GLN A 213 -16.08 -36.43 10.11
N LEU A 214 -15.38 -37.02 9.10
CA LEU A 214 -14.04 -36.60 8.70
C LEU A 214 -14.04 -35.19 8.09
N ILE A 215 -15.03 -34.88 7.26
CA ILE A 215 -15.21 -33.55 6.70
C ILE A 215 -15.48 -32.54 7.83
N GLY A 216 -16.34 -32.86 8.79
CA GLY A 216 -16.63 -32.03 9.94
C GLY A 216 -15.35 -31.72 10.74
N ALA A 217 -14.59 -32.74 11.12
CA ALA A 217 -13.33 -32.59 11.84
C ALA A 217 -12.31 -31.75 11.08
N PHE A 218 -12.19 -31.96 9.77
CA PHE A 218 -11.30 -31.17 8.92
C PHE A 218 -11.71 -29.71 8.84
N THR A 219 -12.99 -29.43 8.63
CA THR A 219 -13.51 -28.06 8.58
C THR A 219 -13.33 -27.30 9.89
N ASP A 220 -13.48 -27.98 11.03
CA ASP A 220 -13.24 -27.38 12.34
C ASP A 220 -11.76 -27.05 12.55
N GLN A 221 -10.86 -27.91 12.08
CA GLN A 221 -9.42 -27.64 12.10
C GLN A 221 -9.06 -26.48 11.18
N LEU A 222 -9.58 -26.42 9.95
CA LEU A 222 -9.36 -25.31 9.03
C LEU A 222 -9.75 -23.97 9.65
N LYS A 223 -10.93 -23.90 10.29
CA LYS A 223 -11.38 -22.70 11.00
C LYS A 223 -10.44 -22.32 12.15
N LYS A 224 -10.04 -23.28 12.96
CA LYS A 224 -9.14 -23.07 14.11
C LYS A 224 -7.78 -22.54 13.66
N SER A 225 -7.28 -23.03 12.55
CA SER A 225 -5.96 -22.66 11.97
C SER A 225 -6.05 -21.48 11.00
N HIS A 226 -7.21 -20.86 10.85
CA HIS A 226 -7.44 -19.75 9.91
C HIS A 226 -7.01 -20.09 8.47
N ILE A 227 -7.27 -21.32 8.03
CA ILE A 227 -6.99 -21.78 6.68
C ILE A 227 -8.27 -21.68 5.84
N THR A 228 -8.20 -21.00 4.71
CA THR A 228 -9.33 -20.88 3.78
C THR A 228 -9.30 -22.01 2.74
N PRO A 229 -10.28 -22.92 2.72
CA PRO A 229 -10.37 -23.89 1.67
C PRO A 229 -10.98 -23.29 0.41
N ILE A 230 -10.44 -23.70 -0.73
CA ILE A 230 -10.99 -23.47 -2.07
C ILE A 230 -11.27 -24.86 -2.63
N VAL A 231 -12.54 -25.18 -2.85
CA VAL A 231 -12.93 -26.53 -3.29
C VAL A 231 -13.30 -26.49 -4.77
N VAL A 232 -12.63 -27.34 -5.56
CA VAL A 232 -12.88 -27.53 -6.98
C VAL A 232 -13.42 -28.95 -7.19
N GLY A 233 -14.71 -29.07 -7.44
CA GLY A 233 -15.34 -30.32 -7.85
C GLY A 233 -15.00 -30.59 -9.31
N TYR A 234 -14.16 -31.58 -9.58
CA TYR A 234 -13.79 -31.98 -10.96
C TYR A 234 -14.49 -33.31 -11.30
N SER A 235 -15.42 -33.26 -12.23
CA SER A 235 -16.28 -34.39 -12.56
C SER A 235 -16.47 -34.51 -14.08
N PRO A 236 -15.48 -35.06 -14.82
CA PRO A 236 -15.55 -35.20 -16.26
C PRO A 236 -16.65 -36.19 -16.76
N ASP A 237 -17.03 -37.16 -15.93
CA ASP A 237 -17.99 -38.21 -16.28
C ASP A 237 -19.47 -37.89 -16.00
N GLY A 238 -19.79 -36.64 -15.65
CA GLY A 238 -21.16 -36.16 -15.56
C GLY A 238 -21.92 -36.55 -14.28
N ALA A 239 -23.20 -36.90 -14.41
CA ALA A 239 -24.17 -36.94 -13.31
C ALA A 239 -23.88 -37.94 -12.16
N ALA A 240 -23.12 -39.01 -12.39
CA ALA A 240 -22.84 -40.03 -11.36
C ALA A 240 -21.92 -39.48 -10.24
N ALA A 241 -21.00 -38.59 -10.60
CA ALA A 241 -20.07 -37.97 -9.65
C ALA A 241 -20.73 -36.82 -8.85
N MET A 242 -21.83 -36.27 -9.25
CA MET A 242 -22.47 -35.11 -8.57
C MET A 242 -22.88 -35.40 -7.12
N THR A 243 -23.28 -36.63 -6.79
CA THR A 243 -23.65 -37.00 -5.41
C THR A 243 -22.43 -36.92 -4.50
N ASN A 244 -21.29 -37.38 -4.97
CA ASN A 244 -20.04 -37.43 -4.21
C ASN A 244 -19.44 -36.03 -4.06
N VAL A 245 -19.46 -35.24 -5.13
CA VAL A 245 -19.01 -33.83 -5.15
C VAL A 245 -19.80 -32.99 -4.12
N SER A 246 -21.08 -33.29 -3.88
CA SER A 246 -21.86 -32.62 -2.84
C SER A 246 -21.28 -32.77 -1.43
N LEU A 247 -20.52 -33.83 -1.16
CA LEU A 247 -19.85 -34.03 0.13
C LEU A 247 -18.66 -33.09 0.30
N ILE A 248 -17.79 -32.99 -0.69
CA ILE A 248 -16.62 -32.08 -0.60
C ILE A 248 -17.05 -30.62 -0.64
N LYS A 249 -18.14 -30.28 -1.33
CA LYS A 249 -18.75 -28.94 -1.30
C LYS A 249 -19.04 -28.48 0.13
N ARG A 250 -19.36 -29.41 1.06
CA ARG A 250 -19.59 -29.06 2.46
C ARG A 250 -18.35 -28.46 3.14
N ILE A 251 -17.14 -28.79 2.67
CA ILE A 251 -15.92 -28.20 3.20
C ILE A 251 -15.98 -26.68 2.96
N ALA A 252 -16.29 -26.26 1.74
CA ALA A 252 -16.44 -24.86 1.39
C ALA A 252 -17.61 -24.21 2.15
N THR A 253 -18.80 -24.81 2.09
CA THR A 253 -20.02 -24.27 2.75
C THR A 253 -19.84 -24.10 4.26
N ASN A 254 -19.24 -25.07 4.93
CA ASN A 254 -19.07 -25.05 6.38
C ASN A 254 -18.01 -24.02 6.83
N THR A 255 -17.04 -23.69 5.98
CA THR A 255 -15.95 -22.76 6.31
C THR A 255 -16.17 -21.35 5.75
N GLY A 256 -17.13 -21.16 4.83
CA GLY A 256 -17.31 -19.92 4.08
C GLY A 256 -16.33 -19.75 2.92
N GLY A 257 -15.60 -20.80 2.56
CA GLY A 257 -14.71 -20.80 1.38
C GLY A 257 -15.50 -20.98 0.06
N PRO A 258 -14.90 -20.70 -1.09
CA PRO A 258 -15.54 -20.84 -2.39
C PRO A 258 -15.59 -22.32 -2.83
N TYR A 259 -16.63 -22.61 -3.63
CA TYR A 259 -16.78 -23.86 -4.36
C TYR A 259 -16.89 -23.56 -5.85
N PHE A 260 -16.06 -24.22 -6.64
CA PHE A 260 -16.11 -24.17 -8.10
C PHE A 260 -16.35 -25.57 -8.65
N GLN A 261 -17.00 -25.66 -9.79
CA GLN A 261 -17.22 -26.94 -10.49
C GLN A 261 -16.65 -26.90 -11.88
N ALA A 262 -16.02 -28.02 -12.27
CA ALA A 262 -15.49 -28.21 -13.59
C ALA A 262 -15.93 -29.61 -14.12
N GLU A 263 -16.53 -29.63 -15.33
CA GLU A 263 -17.08 -30.82 -15.97
C GLU A 263 -16.23 -31.31 -17.15
N SER A 264 -15.11 -30.65 -17.38
CA SER A 264 -14.15 -31.00 -18.41
C SER A 264 -12.77 -30.44 -18.09
N LEU A 265 -11.71 -30.94 -18.72
CA LEU A 265 -10.37 -30.39 -18.56
C LEU A 265 -10.31 -28.91 -18.98
N SER A 266 -11.05 -28.51 -20.01
CA SER A 266 -11.10 -27.11 -20.46
C SER A 266 -11.76 -26.20 -19.42
N SER A 267 -12.91 -26.61 -18.84
CA SER A 267 -13.54 -25.85 -17.76
C SER A 267 -12.69 -25.84 -16.48
N PHE A 268 -11.99 -26.94 -16.20
CA PHE A 268 -11.04 -27.02 -15.09
C PHE A 268 -9.90 -26.02 -15.25
N GLN A 269 -9.33 -25.92 -16.45
CA GLN A 269 -8.28 -24.91 -16.73
C GLN A 269 -8.78 -23.49 -16.49
N GLN A 270 -10.00 -23.17 -16.94
CA GLN A 270 -10.61 -21.86 -16.70
C GLN A 270 -10.83 -21.59 -15.21
N VAL A 271 -11.39 -22.56 -14.49
CA VAL A 271 -11.63 -22.44 -13.04
C VAL A 271 -10.32 -22.21 -12.29
N ILE A 272 -9.30 -23.01 -12.58
CA ILE A 272 -8.02 -22.92 -11.86
C ILE A 272 -7.29 -21.61 -12.16
N GLN A 273 -7.15 -21.26 -13.44
CA GLN A 273 -6.34 -20.11 -13.86
C GLN A 273 -7.04 -18.77 -13.66
N ARG A 274 -8.36 -18.74 -13.68
CA ARG A 274 -9.14 -17.52 -13.50
C ARG A 274 -9.78 -17.46 -12.10
N ASP A 275 -10.62 -18.42 -11.76
CA ASP A 275 -11.50 -18.27 -10.59
C ASP A 275 -10.74 -18.53 -9.29
N VAL A 276 -9.92 -19.57 -9.22
CA VAL A 276 -9.06 -19.88 -8.05
C VAL A 276 -8.01 -18.80 -7.86
N PHE A 277 -7.31 -18.42 -8.94
CA PHE A 277 -6.27 -17.38 -8.90
C PHE A 277 -6.85 -16.04 -8.46
N ASN A 278 -7.94 -15.62 -9.08
CA ASN A 278 -8.59 -14.35 -8.74
C ASN A 278 -9.14 -14.38 -7.31
N TYR A 279 -9.66 -15.54 -6.85
CA TYR A 279 -10.12 -15.64 -5.46
C TYR A 279 -9.00 -15.36 -4.46
N ILE A 280 -7.79 -15.81 -4.73
CA ILE A 280 -6.61 -15.58 -3.87
C ILE A 280 -6.13 -14.13 -3.95
N PHE A 281 -6.13 -13.52 -5.14
CA PHE A 281 -5.49 -12.23 -5.36
C PHE A 281 -6.42 -11.03 -5.58
N ASP A 282 -7.72 -11.23 -5.84
CA ASP A 282 -8.69 -10.14 -5.99
C ASP A 282 -9.15 -9.58 -4.65
N GLN A 283 -8.18 -9.29 -3.79
CA GLN A 283 -8.33 -8.59 -2.53
C GLN A 283 -7.73 -7.21 -2.63
N TYR A 284 -7.97 -6.38 -1.62
CA TYR A 284 -7.53 -5.01 -1.58
C TYR A 284 -6.71 -4.73 -0.34
N ILE A 285 -5.85 -3.73 -0.45
CA ILE A 285 -5.14 -3.15 0.67
C ILE A 285 -5.50 -1.66 0.74
N TYR A 286 -6.16 -1.26 1.81
CA TYR A 286 -6.31 0.15 2.15
C TYR A 286 -5.12 0.58 2.97
N ARG A 287 -4.29 1.46 2.43
CA ARG A 287 -3.13 2.05 3.09
C ARG A 287 -3.46 3.47 3.48
N ALA A 288 -3.19 3.83 4.73
CA ALA A 288 -3.40 5.18 5.22
C ALA A 288 -2.24 5.64 6.10
N THR A 289 -1.89 6.91 5.97
CA THR A 289 -1.03 7.63 6.93
C THR A 289 -1.95 8.44 7.83
N LEU A 290 -1.91 8.16 9.13
CA LEU A 290 -2.75 8.77 10.13
C LEU A 290 -2.03 9.94 10.78
N LYS A 291 -2.77 11.01 11.10
CA LYS A 291 -2.27 12.11 11.91
C LYS A 291 -2.42 11.76 13.38
N MET A 292 -1.30 11.51 14.04
CA MET A 292 -1.23 11.09 15.44
C MET A 292 -0.73 12.25 16.34
N ASP A 293 -1.49 13.33 16.40
CA ASP A 293 -1.18 14.49 17.25
C ASP A 293 -2.38 14.88 18.15
N GLY A 294 -2.11 15.49 19.27
CA GLY A 294 -3.14 15.97 20.18
C GLY A 294 -4.20 14.90 20.50
N ASP A 295 -5.46 15.22 20.25
CA ASP A 295 -6.61 14.34 20.52
C ASP A 295 -6.69 13.13 19.58
N ASN A 296 -5.92 13.11 18.50
CA ASN A 296 -5.83 11.99 17.56
C ASN A 296 -4.77 10.96 17.95
N TYR A 297 -3.98 11.22 19.00
CA TYR A 297 -2.96 10.27 19.45
C TYR A 297 -3.61 9.03 20.06
N LEU A 298 -3.22 7.85 19.57
CA LEU A 298 -3.61 6.57 20.12
C LEU A 298 -2.50 6.05 21.05
N ASP A 299 -2.84 5.82 22.31
CA ASP A 299 -1.92 5.20 23.26
C ASP A 299 -1.67 3.73 22.89
N PRO A 300 -0.52 3.15 23.29
CA PRO A 300 -0.28 1.72 23.07
C PRO A 300 -1.37 0.88 23.73
N GLY A 301 -1.95 -0.06 22.98
CA GLY A 301 -3.04 -0.87 23.52
C GLY A 301 -3.80 -1.67 22.48
N LYS A 302 -4.89 -2.30 22.91
CA LYS A 302 -5.77 -3.07 22.03
C LYS A 302 -6.88 -2.18 21.49
N TYR A 303 -7.07 -2.21 20.19
CA TYR A 303 -8.09 -1.43 19.49
C TYR A 303 -8.91 -2.30 18.54
N THR A 304 -10.15 -1.92 18.35
CA THR A 304 -11.00 -2.46 17.28
C THR A 304 -10.97 -1.50 16.10
N VAL A 305 -10.36 -1.93 15.03
CA VAL A 305 -10.36 -1.23 13.73
C VAL A 305 -11.62 -1.63 12.98
N GLN A 306 -12.36 -0.66 12.45
CA GLN A 306 -13.48 -0.89 11.57
C GLN A 306 -13.18 -0.27 10.21
N LEU A 307 -13.30 -1.05 9.15
CA LEU A 307 -13.30 -0.58 7.78
C LEU A 307 -14.76 -0.52 7.31
N VAL A 308 -15.13 0.60 6.71
CA VAL A 308 -16.40 0.80 6.03
C VAL A 308 -16.11 1.00 4.55
N VAL A 309 -16.72 0.18 3.69
CA VAL A 309 -16.61 0.31 2.24
C VAL A 309 -17.97 0.65 1.66
N LYS A 310 -18.03 1.78 0.95
CA LYS A 310 -19.25 2.25 0.28
C LYS A 310 -19.14 1.99 -1.22
N THR A 311 -20.09 1.25 -1.73
CA THR A 311 -20.27 1.08 -3.17
C THR A 311 -21.53 1.84 -3.61
N ASN A 312 -21.81 1.87 -4.90
CA ASN A 312 -23.03 2.52 -5.41
C ASN A 312 -24.32 1.92 -4.84
N ASN A 313 -24.26 0.66 -4.39
CA ASN A 313 -25.45 -0.11 -3.99
C ASN A 313 -25.47 -0.53 -2.52
N SER A 314 -24.36 -0.37 -1.79
CA SER A 314 -24.26 -0.85 -0.40
C SER A 314 -23.24 -0.06 0.42
N GLU A 315 -23.40 -0.15 1.73
CA GLU A 315 -22.39 0.23 2.73
C GLU A 315 -22.10 -1.00 3.58
N ASP A 316 -20.89 -1.54 3.44
CA ASP A 316 -20.44 -2.77 4.10
C ASP A 316 -19.42 -2.42 5.19
N LYS A 317 -19.48 -3.15 6.32
CA LYS A 317 -18.64 -2.88 7.49
C LYS A 317 -18.01 -4.17 7.99
N ALA A 318 -16.72 -4.08 8.30
CA ALA A 318 -16.00 -5.16 8.96
C ALA A 318 -15.14 -4.62 10.09
N THR A 319 -14.86 -5.46 11.09
CA THR A 319 -14.04 -5.10 12.24
C THR A 319 -12.90 -6.09 12.43
N TYR A 320 -11.77 -5.57 12.93
CA TYR A 320 -10.59 -6.37 13.23
C TYR A 320 -9.91 -5.86 14.51
N LYS A 321 -9.43 -6.76 15.36
CA LYS A 321 -8.75 -6.39 16.60
C LYS A 321 -7.24 -6.35 16.38
N ILE A 322 -6.62 -5.24 16.75
CA ILE A 322 -5.18 -5.04 16.66
C ILE A 322 -4.58 -4.68 18.01
N THR A 323 -3.27 -4.81 18.10
CA THR A 323 -2.48 -4.18 19.17
C THR A 323 -1.75 -2.99 18.58
N TRP A 324 -2.09 -1.78 19.05
CA TRP A 324 -1.43 -0.56 18.61
C TRP A 324 -0.09 -0.41 19.32
N PRO A 325 1.00 -0.19 18.61
CA PRO A 325 2.33 -0.10 19.20
C PRO A 325 2.59 1.25 19.85
N GLU A 326 3.67 1.35 20.61
CA GLU A 326 4.18 2.63 21.10
C GLU A 326 4.88 3.38 19.95
N LEU A 327 4.35 4.56 19.61
CA LEU A 327 4.92 5.46 18.62
C LEU A 327 5.84 6.50 19.29
N LYS A 328 6.87 6.94 18.57
CA LYS A 328 7.75 8.02 19.04
C LYS A 328 7.02 9.35 18.97
N LYS A 329 6.77 9.97 20.13
CA LYS A 329 6.27 11.34 20.20
C LYS A 329 7.36 12.30 19.75
N ASN A 330 7.01 13.23 18.87
CA ASN A 330 7.92 14.30 18.50
C ASN A 330 8.06 15.29 19.66
N LEU A 331 9.12 15.15 20.42
CA LEU A 331 9.46 16.01 21.55
C LEU A 331 10.42 17.14 21.17
N THR A 332 10.62 17.41 19.89
CA THR A 332 11.53 18.48 19.41
C THR A 332 11.18 19.84 20.01
N TRP A 333 9.89 20.14 20.17
CA TRP A 333 9.43 21.36 20.84
C TRP A 333 9.89 21.44 22.29
N LEU A 334 9.96 20.30 23.00
CA LEU A 334 10.43 20.24 24.39
C LEU A 334 11.93 20.55 24.47
N TRP A 335 12.73 20.02 23.53
CA TRP A 335 14.15 20.32 23.45
C TRP A 335 14.42 21.78 23.08
N ILE A 336 13.59 22.38 22.20
CA ILE A 336 13.63 23.82 21.90
C ILE A 336 13.28 24.62 23.14
N LEU A 337 12.27 24.22 23.92
CA LEU A 337 11.87 24.89 25.14
C LEU A 337 12.94 24.76 26.23
N ILE A 338 13.52 23.58 26.43
CA ILE A 338 14.66 23.36 27.34
C ILE A 338 15.86 24.19 26.90
N GLY A 339 16.20 24.16 25.61
CA GLY A 339 17.31 24.96 25.06
C GLY A 339 17.10 26.45 25.27
N SER A 340 15.89 26.97 25.06
CA SER A 340 15.54 28.37 25.31
C SER A 340 15.63 28.74 26.81
N LEU A 341 15.16 27.85 27.69
CA LEU A 341 15.27 28.04 29.16
C LEU A 341 16.73 28.06 29.63
N VAL A 342 17.56 27.16 29.09
CA VAL A 342 19.01 27.13 29.40
C VAL A 342 19.68 28.40 28.91
N LEU A 343 19.32 28.87 27.72
CA LEU A 343 19.87 30.10 27.14
C LEU A 343 19.49 31.33 27.95
N VAL A 344 18.20 31.45 28.34
CA VAL A 344 17.72 32.51 29.23
C VAL A 344 18.40 32.43 30.61
N GLY A 345 18.49 31.23 31.19
CA GLY A 345 19.21 31.00 32.46
C GLY A 345 20.67 31.38 32.36
N GLY A 346 21.36 31.05 31.27
CA GLY A 346 22.75 31.46 31.01
C GLY A 346 22.90 32.97 30.87
N ILE A 347 21.99 33.64 30.19
CA ILE A 347 22.00 35.12 30.09
C ILE A 347 21.79 35.76 31.47
N VAL A 348 20.82 35.28 32.26
CA VAL A 348 20.57 35.79 33.63
C VAL A 348 21.78 35.57 34.52
N ALA A 349 22.40 34.37 34.46
CA ALA A 349 23.60 34.08 35.22
C ALA A 349 24.79 34.99 34.80
N ALA A 350 24.98 35.22 33.50
CA ALA A 350 25.99 36.13 32.99
C ALA A 350 25.76 37.56 33.45
N VAL A 351 24.49 38.05 33.42
CA VAL A 351 24.15 39.37 33.94
C VAL A 351 24.40 39.49 35.44
N ILE A 352 24.08 38.46 36.24
CA ILE A 352 24.35 38.43 37.66
C ILE A 352 25.87 38.42 37.92
N ILE A 353 26.66 37.65 37.16
CA ILE A 353 28.13 37.61 37.31
C ILE A 353 28.76 38.96 36.94
N VAL A 354 28.29 39.55 35.83
CA VAL A 354 28.74 40.89 35.41
C VAL A 354 28.38 41.95 36.45
N ARG A 355 27.12 41.94 37.00
CA ARG A 355 26.72 42.85 38.09
C ARG A 355 27.55 42.62 39.37
N ARG A 356 27.93 41.37 39.70
CA ARG A 356 28.77 41.08 40.87
C ARG A 356 30.24 41.45 40.67
N ARG A 357 30.72 41.54 39.45
CA ARG A 357 32.11 41.93 39.11
C ARG A 357 32.26 43.44 38.91
N MET A 358 31.19 44.14 38.53
CA MET A 358 31.14 45.61 38.54
C MET A 358 30.65 46.03 39.92
N GLY A 359 31.61 46.13 40.84
CA GLY A 359 31.38 46.82 42.15
C GLY A 359 30.98 48.27 41.89
N ASP A 360 30.03 48.71 42.66
CA ASP A 360 29.50 50.06 42.86
C ASP A 360 30.27 51.22 42.22
N ASN A 361 30.16 51.37 40.91
CA ASN A 361 30.36 52.62 40.23
C ASN A 361 29.16 52.78 39.32
N GLU A 362 28.18 53.55 39.78
CA GLU A 362 27.14 54.07 38.89
C GLU A 362 27.81 54.88 37.79
N PRO A 363 27.68 54.50 36.51
CA PRO A 363 27.95 55.46 35.46
C PRO A 363 26.73 56.38 35.38
N GLU A 364 26.97 57.68 35.44
CA GLU A 364 26.01 58.71 35.02
C GLU A 364 25.41 58.28 33.68
N ILE A 365 24.08 58.19 33.66
CA ILE A 365 23.32 57.99 32.43
C ILE A 365 23.42 59.27 31.63
N ASP A 366 24.33 59.27 30.64
CA ASP A 366 24.32 60.26 29.60
C ASP A 366 23.07 60.01 28.72
N ASP A 367 22.08 60.85 28.82
CA ASP A 367 20.89 60.89 27.98
C ASP A 367 21.23 61.34 26.54
N THR A 368 22.09 60.60 25.87
CA THR A 368 22.28 60.75 24.42
C THR A 368 21.24 59.83 23.73
N GLU A 369 20.38 60.47 22.95
CA GLU A 369 19.43 59.81 22.05
C GLU A 369 20.12 58.67 21.26
N PRO A 370 19.41 57.54 20.93
CA PRO A 370 19.98 56.46 20.19
C PRO A 370 20.48 57.01 18.83
N GLN A 371 21.78 57.01 18.62
CA GLN A 371 22.37 57.39 17.35
C GLN A 371 21.84 56.45 16.25
N ASP A 372 21.24 57.08 15.28
CA ASP A 372 20.81 56.43 14.05
C ASP A 372 21.99 55.65 13.48
N VAL A 373 21.85 54.35 13.39
CA VAL A 373 22.90 53.50 12.81
C VAL A 373 22.83 53.58 11.31
N CYS A 374 23.87 54.12 10.74
CA CYS A 374 23.99 54.33 9.32
C CYS A 374 24.76 53.19 8.65
N CYS A 375 24.40 52.88 7.41
CA CYS A 375 25.15 51.96 6.56
C CYS A 375 26.59 52.43 6.46
N PRO A 376 27.62 51.63 6.89
CA PRO A 376 29.01 52.10 6.89
C PRO A 376 29.55 52.45 5.50
N THR A 377 28.86 52.04 4.45
CA THR A 377 29.32 52.20 3.08
C THR A 377 28.63 53.35 2.33
N CYS A 378 27.37 53.69 2.63
CA CYS A 378 26.66 54.78 1.93
C CYS A 378 26.05 55.85 2.85
N GLY A 379 26.18 55.71 4.17
CA GLY A 379 25.74 56.72 5.15
C GLY A 379 24.22 56.82 5.35
N LYS A 380 23.39 56.00 4.72
CA LYS A 380 21.93 56.01 4.91
C LYS A 380 21.54 55.31 6.20
N VAL A 381 20.58 55.90 6.93
CA VAL A 381 20.01 55.36 8.18
C VAL A 381 19.33 54.02 7.91
N LEU A 382 19.71 52.99 8.69
CA LEU A 382 19.16 51.65 8.58
C LEU A 382 18.03 51.45 9.58
N PRO A 383 16.87 50.92 9.20
CA PRO A 383 15.82 50.55 10.13
C PRO A 383 16.31 49.51 11.13
N LEU A 384 15.96 49.64 12.42
CA LEU A 384 16.38 48.79 13.53
C LEU A 384 16.15 47.28 13.32
N GLN A 385 15.26 46.91 12.44
CA GLN A 385 14.94 45.52 12.10
C GLN A 385 16.01 44.78 11.28
N LEU A 386 17.06 45.50 10.84
CA LEU A 386 18.16 44.96 10.02
C LEU A 386 19.45 44.75 10.80
N TYR A 387 19.43 44.99 12.12
CA TYR A 387 20.56 44.74 13.00
C TYR A 387 20.62 43.28 13.44
N GLY A 388 21.58 42.56 12.92
CA GLY A 388 21.80 41.18 13.37
C GLY A 388 22.84 40.39 12.60
N PHE A 389 23.51 40.98 11.61
CA PHE A 389 24.53 40.26 10.86
C PHE A 389 25.80 41.10 10.64
N ASN A 390 26.91 40.50 11.03
CA ASN A 390 28.31 40.83 10.86
C ASN A 390 28.65 41.78 9.70
N GLY A 391 28.38 43.05 9.80
CA GLY A 391 29.06 44.15 9.11
C GLY A 391 29.24 44.14 7.59
N GLU A 392 28.97 43.05 6.90
CA GLU A 392 29.36 42.89 5.48
C GLU A 392 28.23 42.93 4.46
N PHE A 393 26.96 42.93 4.84
CA PHE A 393 25.87 42.89 3.85
C PHE A 393 24.66 43.69 4.28
N CYS A 394 24.25 44.59 3.41
CA CYS A 394 22.87 45.07 3.35
C CYS A 394 21.99 43.94 2.82
N LEU A 395 21.55 43.03 3.74
CA LEU A 395 20.90 41.74 3.43
C LEU A 395 19.42 41.84 3.13
N SER A 396 18.82 43.00 3.20
CA SER A 396 17.42 43.16 2.84
C SER A 396 17.34 43.71 1.41
N GLY A 397 16.76 42.90 0.53
CA GLY A 397 16.32 43.31 -0.79
C GLY A 397 15.32 44.46 -0.80
N GLY A 398 15.44 45.43 0.12
CA GLY A 398 14.43 46.43 0.37
C GLY A 398 14.83 47.88 0.23
N LEU A 399 16.08 48.22 -0.10
CA LEU A 399 16.46 49.61 -0.34
C LEU A 399 16.95 49.79 -1.79
N PRO A 400 16.07 50.11 -2.71
CA PRO A 400 16.41 50.23 -4.13
C PRO A 400 17.43 51.36 -4.46
N ASP A 401 17.68 52.29 -3.52
CA ASP A 401 18.52 53.48 -3.76
C ASP A 401 19.89 53.42 -3.08
N CYS A 402 20.34 52.30 -2.53
CA CYS A 402 21.69 52.17 -2.03
C CYS A 402 22.66 51.91 -3.20
N PRO A 403 23.63 52.80 -3.50
CA PRO A 403 24.58 52.63 -4.61
C PRO A 403 25.51 51.42 -4.42
N TYR A 404 25.54 50.86 -3.24
CA TYR A 404 26.27 49.62 -2.90
C TYR A 404 25.35 48.39 -2.75
N TYR A 405 24.07 48.54 -3.05
CA TYR A 405 23.17 47.44 -3.31
C TYR A 405 23.55 46.76 -4.65
N LYS A 406 24.80 46.41 -4.77
CA LYS A 406 25.24 45.41 -5.73
C LYS A 406 24.99 44.07 -5.06
N MET A 407 23.83 43.42 -5.33
CA MET A 407 23.83 41.97 -5.32
C MET A 407 25.10 41.55 -6.07
N PRO A 408 25.89 40.61 -5.52
CA PRO A 408 26.94 40.01 -6.35
C PRO A 408 26.26 39.64 -7.67
N ASP A 409 26.90 39.94 -8.82
CA ASP A 409 26.41 39.60 -10.16
C ASP A 409 26.28 38.08 -10.29
N ARG A 410 25.33 37.50 -9.59
CA ARG A 410 25.02 36.08 -9.59
C ARG A 410 23.77 35.86 -10.43
N GLY A 411 23.83 34.77 -11.21
CA GLY A 411 22.71 34.36 -12.05
C GLY A 411 21.47 34.06 -11.22
N LYS A 412 20.33 34.21 -11.83
CA LYS A 412 19.01 33.87 -11.29
C LYS A 412 18.21 33.02 -12.27
N ILE A 413 17.33 32.20 -11.75
CA ILE A 413 16.36 31.44 -12.53
C ILE A 413 14.97 31.96 -12.20
N GLN A 414 14.25 32.42 -13.21
CA GLN A 414 12.86 32.83 -13.10
C GLN A 414 11.97 31.77 -13.74
N ILE A 415 10.97 31.30 -13.00
CA ILE A 415 9.98 30.35 -13.52
C ILE A 415 9.01 31.12 -14.41
N THR A 416 8.91 30.70 -15.67
CA THR A 416 8.00 31.29 -16.65
C THR A 416 6.73 30.47 -16.85
N ARG A 417 6.79 29.15 -16.53
CA ARG A 417 5.63 28.27 -16.64
C ARG A 417 5.76 27.10 -15.64
N GLY A 418 4.66 26.80 -14.95
CA GLY A 418 4.57 25.71 -13.97
C GLY A 418 3.87 26.14 -12.68
N PRO A 419 3.80 25.27 -11.67
CA PRO A 419 3.09 25.54 -10.41
C PRO A 419 3.60 26.76 -9.64
N MET A 420 4.85 27.20 -9.90
CA MET A 420 5.50 28.32 -9.22
C MET A 420 5.85 29.45 -10.21
N ALA A 421 5.01 29.66 -11.24
CA ALA A 421 5.24 30.74 -12.22
C ALA A 421 5.46 32.09 -11.53
N ASP A 422 6.28 32.94 -12.13
CA ASP A 422 6.73 34.26 -11.64
C ASP A 422 7.66 34.23 -10.40
N THR A 423 7.99 33.06 -9.87
CA THR A 423 8.97 32.93 -8.78
C THR A 423 10.40 33.04 -9.35
N THR A 424 11.26 33.80 -8.66
CA THR A 424 12.68 33.95 -9.00
C THR A 424 13.57 33.36 -7.91
N PHE A 425 14.49 32.49 -8.30
CA PHE A 425 15.50 31.90 -7.44
C PHE A 425 16.89 32.45 -7.79
N PHE A 426 17.64 32.88 -6.78
CA PHE A 426 19.01 33.36 -6.98
C PHE A 426 20.02 32.22 -6.73
N ILE A 427 21.01 32.10 -7.58
CA ILE A 427 22.09 31.12 -7.44
C ILE A 427 23.09 31.66 -6.39
N LYS A 428 22.98 31.18 -5.16
CA LYS A 428 23.76 31.69 -4.01
C LYS A 428 25.00 30.89 -3.68
N LYS A 429 25.07 29.62 -4.11
CA LYS A 429 26.14 28.67 -3.81
C LYS A 429 26.94 28.35 -5.05
N ASP A 430 28.17 27.88 -4.86
CA ASP A 430 29.01 27.38 -5.95
C ASP A 430 28.44 26.14 -6.62
N MET A 431 27.64 25.36 -5.88
CA MET A 431 26.79 24.31 -6.42
C MET A 431 25.37 24.49 -5.90
N THR A 432 24.42 24.70 -6.79
CA THR A 432 22.99 24.89 -6.51
C THR A 432 22.20 23.72 -7.09
N THR A 433 21.57 22.93 -6.24
CA THR A 433 20.77 21.75 -6.62
C THR A 433 19.34 22.14 -6.97
N ILE A 434 18.74 21.42 -7.94
CA ILE A 434 17.40 21.69 -8.46
C ILE A 434 16.62 20.37 -8.54
N GLY A 435 15.40 20.35 -8.02
CA GLY A 435 14.55 19.17 -8.09
C GLY A 435 13.23 19.31 -7.35
N SER A 436 12.41 18.24 -7.40
CA SER A 436 11.10 18.20 -6.75
C SER A 436 11.15 17.73 -5.29
N TYR A 437 12.33 17.60 -4.70
CA TYR A 437 12.51 17.27 -3.29
C TYR A 437 12.85 18.53 -2.50
N PRO A 438 12.22 18.78 -1.32
CA PRO A 438 12.40 20.03 -0.57
C PRO A 438 13.83 20.33 -0.14
N GLU A 439 14.71 19.32 -0.10
CA GLU A 439 16.12 19.46 0.26
C GLU A 439 16.97 20.12 -0.85
N ASN A 440 16.42 20.33 -2.05
CA ASN A 440 17.15 21.03 -3.09
C ASN A 440 17.19 22.53 -2.81
N ASP A 441 18.26 23.17 -3.23
CA ASP A 441 18.40 24.63 -3.12
C ASP A 441 17.34 25.38 -3.91
N ILE A 442 16.92 24.83 -5.06
CA ILE A 442 15.77 25.27 -5.85
C ILE A 442 14.76 24.15 -5.89
N PHE A 443 13.73 24.29 -5.11
CA PHE A 443 12.61 23.35 -5.05
C PHE A 443 11.57 23.67 -6.11
N LEU A 444 11.30 22.72 -7.02
CA LEU A 444 10.28 22.82 -8.07
C LEU A 444 9.17 21.82 -7.77
N ALA A 445 8.06 22.29 -7.22
CA ALA A 445 6.91 21.48 -6.80
C ALA A 445 6.11 20.94 -8.00
N ASP A 446 6.71 20.06 -8.82
CA ASP A 446 6.07 19.48 -10.00
C ASP A 446 6.43 17.98 -10.13
N LYS A 447 5.42 17.13 -10.34
CA LYS A 447 5.56 15.68 -10.46
C LYS A 447 6.40 15.22 -11.66
N THR A 448 6.58 16.06 -12.67
CA THR A 448 7.39 15.75 -13.85
C THR A 448 8.86 16.11 -13.65
N VAL A 449 9.20 16.77 -12.53
CA VAL A 449 10.55 17.09 -12.12
C VAL A 449 11.07 15.97 -11.22
N SER A 450 12.24 15.42 -11.52
CA SER A 450 12.88 14.39 -10.71
C SER A 450 13.28 14.94 -9.32
N ARG A 451 13.32 14.09 -8.28
CA ARG A 451 13.67 14.48 -6.92
C ARG A 451 14.99 15.26 -6.84
N LYS A 452 16.02 14.77 -7.54
CA LYS A 452 17.27 15.48 -7.86
C LYS A 452 17.34 15.53 -9.38
N HIS A 453 16.99 16.66 -9.98
CA HIS A 453 16.87 16.76 -11.43
C HIS A 453 18.16 17.27 -12.05
N ALA A 454 18.68 18.36 -11.53
CA ALA A 454 19.89 19.01 -12.06
C ALA A 454 20.65 19.76 -10.97
N ALA A 455 21.86 20.20 -11.29
CA ALA A 455 22.57 21.17 -10.49
C ALA A 455 23.28 22.20 -11.38
N ILE A 456 23.40 23.43 -10.85
CA ILE A 456 24.17 24.49 -11.45
C ILE A 456 25.46 24.67 -10.64
N LYS A 457 26.60 24.55 -11.30
CA LYS A 457 27.92 24.84 -10.76
C LYS A 457 28.38 26.20 -11.24
N THR A 458 28.81 27.06 -10.32
CA THR A 458 29.42 28.35 -10.63
C THR A 458 30.92 28.24 -10.47
N ASP A 459 31.70 28.63 -11.46
CA ASP A 459 33.16 28.68 -11.39
C ASP A 459 33.67 30.05 -10.93
N GLU A 460 34.95 30.11 -10.60
CA GLU A 460 35.64 31.38 -10.19
C GLU A 460 35.56 32.48 -11.26
N GLY A 461 35.35 32.09 -12.52
CA GLY A 461 35.14 33.01 -13.66
C GLY A 461 33.71 33.50 -13.83
N LYS A 462 32.83 33.19 -12.85
CA LYS A 462 31.38 33.53 -12.90
C LYS A 462 30.64 32.89 -14.07
N ARG A 463 31.11 31.74 -14.58
CA ARG A 463 30.37 30.93 -15.56
C ARG A 463 29.47 29.94 -14.84
N TYR A 464 28.30 29.68 -15.36
CA TYR A 464 27.29 28.81 -14.82
C TYR A 464 27.19 27.56 -15.71
N GLU A 465 27.57 26.40 -15.20
CA GLU A 465 27.40 25.11 -15.87
C GLU A 465 26.22 24.37 -15.23
N ILE A 466 25.20 24.07 -16.01
CA ILE A 466 24.11 23.22 -15.58
C ILE A 466 24.37 21.78 -16.03
N ARG A 467 24.03 20.81 -15.14
CA ARG A 467 24.19 19.38 -15.40
C ARG A 467 22.94 18.63 -14.99
N ASP A 468 22.48 17.73 -15.87
CA ASP A 468 21.42 16.76 -15.57
C ASP A 468 21.94 15.63 -14.66
N PHE A 469 21.14 15.23 -13.68
CA PHE A 469 21.46 14.11 -12.78
C PHE A 469 20.73 12.81 -13.19
N GLY A 470 20.52 12.59 -14.48
CA GLY A 470 19.79 11.43 -14.98
C GLY A 470 18.29 11.57 -14.74
N SER A 471 17.76 12.74 -14.98
CA SER A 471 16.35 13.04 -14.75
C SER A 471 15.44 12.22 -15.67
N ALA A 472 14.28 11.79 -15.14
CA ALA A 472 13.33 10.92 -15.85
C ALA A 472 12.80 11.56 -17.15
N ASN A 473 12.52 12.87 -17.13
CA ASN A 473 11.98 13.59 -18.28
C ASN A 473 13.05 14.43 -19.03
N GLY A 474 14.30 14.35 -18.58
CA GLY A 474 15.42 15.06 -19.20
C GLY A 474 15.45 16.56 -18.91
N LEU A 475 16.64 17.13 -19.04
CA LEU A 475 16.92 18.56 -18.95
C LEU A 475 17.05 19.16 -20.35
N TYR A 476 16.37 20.27 -20.60
CA TYR A 476 16.40 20.92 -21.91
C TYR A 476 16.80 22.39 -21.78
N ILE A 477 17.64 22.85 -22.73
CA ILE A 477 17.98 24.28 -22.88
C ILE A 477 17.67 24.68 -24.29
N ASN A 478 16.80 25.72 -24.44
CA ASN A 478 16.33 26.22 -25.74
C ASN A 478 15.77 25.10 -26.63
N ASN A 479 14.99 24.16 -26.02
CA ASN A 479 14.40 22.94 -26.61
C ASN A 479 15.37 21.83 -26.99
N GLU A 480 16.67 21.95 -26.74
CA GLU A 480 17.66 20.92 -26.95
C GLU A 480 17.85 20.11 -25.65
N LYS A 481 17.77 18.77 -25.71
CA LYS A 481 18.06 17.90 -24.57
C LYS A 481 19.56 17.89 -24.30
N ILE A 482 19.96 18.13 -23.06
CA ILE A 482 21.37 18.22 -22.67
C ILE A 482 21.68 17.35 -21.46
N GLU A 483 22.94 16.89 -21.35
CA GLU A 483 23.47 16.31 -20.13
C GLU A 483 24.21 17.38 -19.30
N ARG A 484 24.93 18.29 -19.96
CA ARG A 484 25.59 19.45 -19.36
C ARG A 484 25.77 20.58 -20.37
N LYS A 485 25.67 21.83 -19.92
CA LYS A 485 25.86 23.01 -20.77
C LYS A 485 26.19 24.24 -19.94
N PHE A 486 27.02 25.14 -20.48
CA PHE A 486 27.19 26.47 -19.90
C PHE A 486 25.99 27.34 -20.25
N LEU A 487 25.43 27.98 -19.21
CA LEU A 487 24.27 28.87 -19.35
C LEU A 487 24.69 30.24 -19.84
N LYS A 488 23.86 30.81 -20.71
CA LYS A 488 23.94 32.19 -21.19
C LYS A 488 22.73 32.96 -20.70
N ASP A 489 22.88 34.27 -20.61
CA ASP A 489 21.76 35.15 -20.28
C ASP A 489 20.61 34.97 -21.30
N GLY A 490 19.39 34.78 -20.80
CA GLY A 490 18.20 34.50 -21.58
C GLY A 490 17.97 33.04 -21.96
N ASP A 491 18.82 32.09 -21.56
CA ASP A 491 18.59 30.67 -21.84
C ASP A 491 17.28 30.19 -21.19
N LEU A 492 16.43 29.56 -22.02
CA LEU A 492 15.20 28.91 -21.59
C LEU A 492 15.54 27.50 -21.12
N ILE A 493 15.31 27.20 -19.84
CA ILE A 493 15.60 25.90 -19.24
C ILE A 493 14.28 25.23 -18.91
N ARG A 494 14.14 23.95 -19.30
CA ARG A 494 12.95 23.15 -19.00
C ARG A 494 13.32 21.92 -18.17
N PHE A 495 12.67 21.82 -17.01
CA PHE A 495 12.74 20.68 -16.08
C PHE A 495 11.39 19.96 -16.10
N GLY A 496 11.28 18.83 -16.82
CA GLY A 496 9.99 18.21 -17.06
C GLY A 496 9.02 19.15 -17.79
N THR A 497 7.92 19.55 -17.13
CA THR A 497 6.96 20.53 -17.66
C THR A 497 7.19 21.97 -17.17
N VAL A 498 8.11 22.17 -16.23
CA VAL A 498 8.44 23.50 -15.69
C VAL A 498 9.43 24.21 -16.61
N GLU A 499 9.04 25.39 -17.09
CA GLU A 499 9.87 26.24 -17.93
C GLU A 499 10.41 27.43 -17.13
N THR A 500 11.68 27.71 -17.32
CA THR A 500 12.38 28.77 -16.60
C THR A 500 13.28 29.56 -17.56
N VAL A 501 13.63 30.77 -17.18
CA VAL A 501 14.63 31.53 -17.87
C VAL A 501 15.81 31.84 -16.94
N PHE A 502 17.02 31.62 -17.43
CA PHE A 502 18.23 32.01 -16.74
C PHE A 502 18.57 33.47 -17.07
N LYS A 503 18.88 34.25 -16.05
CA LYS A 503 19.27 35.67 -16.19
C LYS A 503 20.52 35.98 -15.36
N LEU A 504 21.44 36.75 -15.94
CA LEU A 504 22.66 37.21 -15.27
C LEU A 504 22.45 38.49 -14.47
N LYS A 505 21.37 39.23 -14.76
CA LYS A 505 20.99 40.47 -14.05
C LYS A 505 19.51 40.50 -13.71
#